data_2be25b631c0b0857844d787a20e5f8fd
#
_entry.id   2be25b631c0b0857844d787a20e5f8fd
#
_cell.length_a   1.000
_cell.length_b   1.000
_cell.length_c   1.000
_cell.angle_alpha   90.00
_cell.angle_beta   90.00
_cell.angle_gamma   90.00
#
_symmetry.space_group_name_H-M   'P 1'
#
loop_
_entity.id
_entity.type
_entity.pdbx_description
1 polymer ?
#
loop_
_entity_poly.entity_id
_entity_poly.type
_entity_poly.pdbx_seq_one_letter_code
_entity_poly.pdbx_strand_id
1 'polypeptide(L)'
;MRSTRVVSVSLLLSFTGPAGAQVPAPASPASPLDNYAEAASTTIIAEQACPGVQVRAGQLTTLRLAARVNAGQEVVLEEKLRSRAVQVRQQLAAVGREAWCAGALAAFGPQGTVVKGILATGAPIR
;
A
#
# COMPACT_ATOMS: atom_id res chain seq x y z
N MET A 1 -60.27 40.33 5.94
CA MET A 1 -59.77 38.96 6.15
C MET A 1 -58.43 38.84 5.40
N ARG A 2 -57.38 38.83 6.19
CA ARG A 2 -56.02 38.68 5.62
C ARG A 2 -55.59 37.22 5.75
N SER A 3 -55.48 36.55 4.63
CA SER A 3 -54.93 35.22 4.59
C SER A 3 -53.42 35.31 4.67
N THR A 4 -52.88 34.95 5.80
CA THR A 4 -51.46 34.80 5.97
C THR A 4 -51.04 33.51 5.32
N ARG A 5 -50.47 33.58 4.15
CA ARG A 5 -49.82 32.42 3.53
C ARG A 5 -48.47 32.20 4.23
N VAL A 6 -48.44 31.20 5.04
CA VAL A 6 -47.18 30.72 5.58
C VAL A 6 -46.48 29.99 4.42
N VAL A 7 -45.49 30.62 3.88
CA VAL A 7 -44.56 29.96 2.96
C VAL A 7 -43.64 29.14 3.79
N SER A 8 -43.90 27.85 3.87
CA SER A 8 -42.95 26.90 4.41
C SER A 8 -41.82 26.75 3.39
N VAL A 9 -40.73 27.43 3.69
CA VAL A 9 -39.48 27.19 3.00
C VAL A 9 -38.93 25.89 3.54
N SER A 10 -39.18 24.81 2.81
CA SER A 10 -38.50 23.55 3.05
C SER A 10 -37.06 23.73 2.64
N LEU A 11 -36.20 23.95 3.62
CA LEU A 11 -34.77 23.90 3.44
C LEU A 11 -34.42 22.43 3.18
N LEU A 12 -34.33 22.07 1.92
CA LEU A 12 -33.70 20.83 1.52
C LEU A 12 -32.19 20.96 1.78
N LEU A 13 -31.78 20.55 2.95
CA LEU A 13 -30.38 20.30 3.23
C LEU A 13 -29.95 19.10 2.39
N SER A 14 -29.51 19.38 1.20
CA SER A 14 -28.80 18.39 0.40
C SER A 14 -27.47 18.13 1.10
N PHE A 15 -27.43 17.09 1.90
CA PHE A 15 -26.17 16.53 2.36
C PHE A 15 -25.47 15.86 1.19
N THR A 16 -24.87 16.65 0.34
CA THR A 16 -23.81 16.13 -0.52
C THR A 16 -22.61 15.95 0.38
N GLY A 17 -22.43 14.72 0.88
CA GLY A 17 -21.19 14.35 1.54
C GLY A 17 -20.00 14.67 0.64
N PRO A 18 -18.88 15.15 1.18
CA PRO A 18 -17.73 15.47 0.36
C PRO A 18 -17.32 14.22 -0.40
N ALA A 19 -17.33 14.29 -1.71
CA ALA A 19 -16.94 13.18 -2.60
C ALA A 19 -15.51 12.69 -2.35
N GLY A 20 -14.67 13.50 -1.67
CA GLY A 20 -13.30 13.14 -1.28
C GLY A 20 -13.17 12.32 0.00
N ALA A 21 -14.25 12.08 0.75
CA ALA A 21 -14.22 11.29 1.97
C ALA A 21 -14.62 9.83 1.76
N GLN A 22 -14.82 9.42 0.53
CA GLN A 22 -14.99 8.01 0.25
C GLN A 22 -13.65 7.32 0.44
N VAL A 23 -13.54 6.59 1.54
CA VAL A 23 -12.65 5.45 1.58
C VAL A 23 -12.96 4.65 0.31
N PRO A 24 -11.99 4.45 -0.59
CA PRO A 24 -12.23 3.60 -1.73
C PRO A 24 -12.85 2.31 -1.20
N ALA A 25 -13.97 1.89 -1.78
CA ALA A 25 -14.56 0.61 -1.49
C ALA A 25 -13.43 -0.41 -1.40
N PRO A 26 -13.42 -1.31 -0.40
CA PRO A 26 -12.37 -2.30 -0.33
C PRO A 26 -12.23 -2.88 -1.72
N ALA A 27 -11.14 -2.51 -2.37
CA ALA A 27 -10.77 -3.06 -3.64
C ALA A 27 -10.89 -4.56 -3.48
N SER A 28 -11.38 -5.25 -4.49
CA SER A 28 -11.24 -6.68 -4.62
C SER A 28 -9.91 -7.09 -3.99
N PRO A 29 -9.85 -8.12 -3.14
CA PRO A 29 -8.60 -8.51 -2.52
C PRO A 29 -7.52 -8.50 -3.60
N ALA A 30 -6.45 -7.77 -3.34
CA ALA A 30 -5.36 -7.62 -4.28
C ALA A 30 -4.96 -9.01 -4.77
N SER A 31 -4.79 -9.17 -6.08
CA SER A 31 -4.38 -10.45 -6.64
C SER A 31 -3.03 -10.89 -6.03
N PRO A 32 -2.71 -12.18 -6.01
CA PRO A 32 -1.40 -12.64 -5.56
C PRO A 32 -0.24 -11.94 -6.28
N LEU A 33 -0.42 -11.61 -7.55
CA LEU A 33 0.57 -10.86 -8.33
C LEU A 33 0.76 -9.44 -7.80
N ASP A 34 -0.34 -8.75 -7.50
CA ASP A 34 -0.29 -7.40 -6.92
C ASP A 34 0.33 -7.41 -5.52
N ASN A 35 0.01 -8.41 -4.71
CA ASN A 35 0.61 -8.59 -3.39
C ASN A 35 2.13 -8.78 -3.48
N TYR A 36 2.58 -9.59 -4.41
CA TYR A 36 4.00 -9.78 -4.65
C TYR A 36 4.66 -8.48 -5.12
N ALA A 37 4.07 -7.77 -6.08
CA ALA A 37 4.61 -6.51 -6.57
C ALA A 37 4.72 -5.46 -5.46
N GLU A 38 3.72 -5.36 -4.60
CA GLU A 38 3.75 -4.47 -3.44
C GLU A 38 4.86 -4.84 -2.46
N ALA A 39 4.91 -6.10 -2.06
CA ALA A 39 5.90 -6.60 -1.12
C ALA A 39 7.32 -6.43 -1.65
N ALA A 40 7.57 -6.81 -2.89
CA ALA A 40 8.89 -6.72 -3.50
C ALA A 40 9.35 -5.27 -3.65
N SER A 41 8.51 -4.38 -4.16
CA SER A 41 8.86 -2.97 -4.35
C SER A 41 9.14 -2.27 -3.02
N THR A 42 8.27 -2.46 -2.04
CA THR A 42 8.41 -1.83 -0.73
C THR A 42 9.63 -2.35 0.02
N THR A 43 9.82 -3.66 0.05
CA THR A 43 10.90 -4.26 0.85
C THR A 43 12.27 -4.04 0.24
N ILE A 44 12.41 -4.06 -1.08
CA ILE A 44 13.67 -3.75 -1.75
C ILE A 44 14.07 -2.29 -1.49
N ILE A 45 13.14 -1.37 -1.58
CA ILE A 45 13.40 0.04 -1.29
C ILE A 45 13.71 0.23 0.20
N ALA A 46 13.03 -0.49 1.09
CA ALA A 46 13.32 -0.47 2.53
C ALA A 46 14.76 -0.90 2.83
N GLU A 47 15.24 -1.94 2.18
CA GLU A 47 16.64 -2.38 2.35
C GLU A 47 17.63 -1.28 1.93
N GLN A 48 17.32 -0.55 0.85
CA GLN A 48 18.17 0.54 0.37
C GLN A 48 18.10 1.80 1.23
N ALA A 49 16.91 2.13 1.74
CA ALA A 49 16.66 3.40 2.41
C ALA A 49 16.74 3.33 3.94
N CYS A 50 16.55 2.15 4.53
CA CYS A 50 16.40 1.98 5.97
C CYS A 50 17.65 1.33 6.56
N PRO A 51 18.43 2.03 7.42
CA PRO A 51 19.61 1.46 8.04
C PRO A 51 19.28 0.21 8.86
N GLY A 52 20.07 -0.85 8.70
CA GLY A 52 19.91 -2.08 9.46
C GLY A 52 18.71 -2.95 9.07
N VAL A 53 18.02 -2.60 8.01
CA VAL A 53 16.89 -3.38 7.48
C VAL A 53 17.36 -4.24 6.30
N GLN A 54 17.00 -5.51 6.31
CA GLN A 54 17.40 -6.48 5.28
C GLN A 54 16.19 -7.24 4.76
N VAL A 55 16.19 -7.50 3.45
CA VAL A 55 15.19 -8.35 2.80
C VAL A 55 15.58 -9.81 2.98
N ARG A 56 14.63 -10.62 3.40
CA ARG A 56 14.74 -12.06 3.36
C ARG A 56 14.33 -12.56 1.98
N ALA A 57 15.29 -12.74 1.12
CA ALA A 57 15.06 -13.12 -0.28
C ALA A 57 14.25 -14.40 -0.43
N GLY A 58 14.45 -15.38 0.46
CA GLY A 58 13.68 -16.62 0.46
C GLY A 58 12.19 -16.40 0.69
N GLN A 59 11.82 -15.45 1.52
CA GLN A 59 10.40 -15.10 1.75
C GLN A 59 9.77 -14.44 0.51
N LEU A 60 10.51 -13.57 -0.17
CA LEU A 60 10.04 -13.00 -1.43
C LEU A 60 9.90 -14.08 -2.51
N THR A 61 10.84 -15.00 -2.59
CA THR A 61 10.75 -16.13 -3.53
C THR A 61 9.52 -16.98 -3.26
N THR A 62 9.23 -17.29 -2.00
CA THR A 62 8.03 -18.02 -1.61
C THR A 62 6.76 -17.28 -2.03
N LEU A 63 6.71 -15.97 -1.83
CA LEU A 63 5.57 -15.15 -2.23
C LEU A 63 5.40 -15.13 -3.75
N ARG A 64 6.50 -15.07 -4.50
CA ARG A 64 6.49 -15.14 -5.97
C ARG A 64 5.95 -16.49 -6.46
N LEU A 65 6.39 -17.58 -5.85
CA LEU A 65 5.90 -18.93 -6.18
C LEU A 65 4.40 -19.05 -5.91
N ALA A 66 3.93 -18.49 -4.78
CA ALA A 66 2.51 -18.47 -4.46
C ALA A 66 1.69 -17.65 -5.46
N ALA A 67 2.28 -16.63 -6.05
CA ALA A 67 1.66 -15.81 -7.09
C ALA A 67 1.56 -16.50 -8.45
N ARG A 68 2.25 -17.62 -8.63
CA ARG A 68 2.26 -18.43 -9.87
C ARG A 68 2.54 -17.60 -11.12
N VAL A 69 3.61 -16.82 -11.08
CA VAL A 69 4.03 -15.99 -12.20
C VAL A 69 4.46 -16.89 -13.37
N ASN A 70 3.73 -16.83 -14.47
CA ASN A 70 4.08 -17.53 -15.71
C ASN A 70 4.77 -16.57 -16.69
N ALA A 71 5.28 -17.10 -17.80
CA ALA A 71 5.99 -16.32 -18.81
C ALA A 71 5.14 -15.15 -19.38
N GLY A 72 3.83 -15.34 -19.54
CA GLY A 72 2.94 -14.29 -20.03
C GLY A 72 2.69 -13.18 -19.02
N GLN A 73 2.91 -13.44 -17.74
CA GLN A 73 2.74 -12.47 -16.66
C GLN A 73 4.02 -11.70 -16.33
N GLU A 74 5.18 -12.14 -16.80
CA GLU A 74 6.46 -11.49 -16.49
C GLU A 74 6.50 -10.02 -16.91
N VAL A 75 5.98 -9.68 -18.09
CA VAL A 75 5.93 -8.31 -18.59
C VAL A 75 4.99 -7.47 -17.74
N VAL A 76 3.83 -8.01 -17.39
CA VAL A 76 2.84 -7.35 -16.53
C VAL A 76 3.43 -7.12 -15.14
N LEU A 77 4.09 -8.12 -14.59
CA LEU A 77 4.76 -8.01 -13.28
C LEU A 77 5.84 -6.94 -13.30
N GLU A 78 6.67 -6.90 -14.31
CA GLU A 78 7.73 -5.90 -14.43
C GLU A 78 7.17 -4.48 -14.44
N GLU A 79 6.09 -4.25 -15.17
CA GLU A 79 5.42 -2.96 -15.20
C GLU A 79 4.80 -2.59 -13.85
N LYS A 80 4.16 -3.54 -13.17
CA LYS A 80 3.65 -3.34 -11.82
C LYS A 80 4.76 -2.99 -10.82
N LEU A 81 5.89 -3.65 -10.90
CA LEU A 81 7.05 -3.38 -10.07
C LEU A 81 7.58 -1.95 -10.29
N ARG A 82 7.72 -1.53 -11.54
CA ARG A 82 8.17 -0.17 -11.87
C ARG A 82 7.20 0.90 -11.36
N SER A 83 5.92 0.72 -11.64
CA SER A 83 4.88 1.65 -11.21
C SER A 83 4.83 1.74 -9.70
N ARG A 84 4.88 0.61 -9.02
CA ARG A 84 4.83 0.55 -7.56
C ARG A 84 6.09 1.16 -6.93
N ALA A 85 7.27 0.92 -7.51
CA ALA A 85 8.51 1.51 -7.03
C ALA A 85 8.47 3.05 -7.08
N VAL A 86 7.91 3.62 -8.14
CA VAL A 86 7.72 5.08 -8.25
C VAL A 86 6.82 5.59 -7.12
N GLN A 87 5.68 4.93 -6.89
CA GLN A 87 4.75 5.30 -5.81
C GLN A 87 5.41 5.20 -4.44
N VAL A 88 6.15 4.13 -4.19
CA VAL A 88 6.84 3.91 -2.91
C VAL A 88 7.89 5.00 -2.68
N ARG A 89 8.68 5.36 -3.69
CA ARG A 89 9.66 6.44 -3.58
C ARG A 89 9.00 7.80 -3.33
N GLN A 90 7.85 8.05 -3.94
CA GLN A 90 7.08 9.26 -3.69
C GLN A 90 6.58 9.31 -2.24
N GLN A 91 6.08 8.20 -1.72
CA GLN A 91 5.66 8.10 -0.32
C GLN A 91 6.83 8.32 0.64
N LEU A 92 7.96 7.71 0.36
CA LEU A 92 9.18 7.89 1.15
C LEU A 92 9.60 9.37 1.20
N ALA A 93 9.60 10.04 0.06
CA ALA A 93 9.92 11.46 -0.01
C ALA A 93 8.90 12.35 0.74
N ALA A 94 7.62 11.98 0.67
CA ALA A 94 6.54 12.77 1.29
C ALA A 94 6.52 12.66 2.82
N VAL A 95 6.72 11.47 3.37
CA VAL A 95 6.61 11.25 4.83
C VAL A 95 7.95 11.28 5.56
N GLY A 96 9.05 11.17 4.83
CA GLY A 96 10.39 11.10 5.39
C GLY A 96 10.83 9.68 5.72
N ARG A 97 12.15 9.48 5.70
CA ARG A 97 12.76 8.15 5.82
C ARG A 97 12.40 7.45 7.13
N GLU A 98 12.48 8.14 8.25
CA GLU A 98 12.25 7.52 9.56
C GLU A 98 10.82 6.98 9.70
N ALA A 99 9.83 7.80 9.41
CA ALA A 99 8.44 7.40 9.48
C ALA A 99 8.09 6.33 8.43
N TRP A 100 8.63 6.48 7.24
CA TRP A 100 8.40 5.50 6.18
C TRP A 100 9.00 4.14 6.50
N CYS A 101 10.23 4.10 7.04
CA CYS A 101 10.89 2.86 7.46
C CYS A 101 10.14 2.16 8.58
N ALA A 102 9.61 2.92 9.55
CA ALA A 102 8.75 2.36 10.60
C ALA A 102 7.49 1.71 10.01
N GLY A 103 6.87 2.35 9.05
CA GLY A 103 5.71 1.81 8.34
C GLY A 103 6.02 0.54 7.53
N ALA A 104 7.16 0.51 6.86
CA ALA A 104 7.60 -0.67 6.11
C ALA A 104 7.84 -1.87 7.03
N LEU A 105 8.48 -1.66 8.18
CA LEU A 105 8.67 -2.71 9.19
C LEU A 105 7.35 -3.16 9.82
N ALA A 106 6.41 -2.25 10.05
CA ALA A 106 5.09 -2.59 10.55
C ALA A 106 4.31 -3.47 9.57
N ALA A 107 4.50 -3.26 8.27
CA ALA A 107 3.81 -4.02 7.22
C ALA A 107 4.49 -5.35 6.89
N PHE A 108 5.81 -5.40 6.83
CA PHE A 108 6.56 -6.53 6.30
C PHE A 108 7.65 -7.07 7.23
N GLY A 109 7.79 -6.53 8.42
CA GLY A 109 8.76 -6.98 9.42
C GLY A 109 8.35 -8.30 10.09
N PRO A 110 9.06 -8.69 11.17
CA PRO A 110 8.78 -9.96 11.87
C PRO A 110 7.34 -10.09 12.36
N GLN A 111 6.69 -8.97 12.67
CA GLN A 111 5.28 -8.90 13.07
C GLN A 111 4.42 -8.22 12.01
N GLY A 112 4.81 -8.32 10.75
CA GLY A 112 4.19 -7.61 9.65
C GLY A 112 2.69 -7.87 9.52
N THR A 113 1.93 -6.79 9.32
CA THR A 113 0.47 -6.85 9.17
C THR A 113 0.03 -7.22 7.76
N VAL A 114 0.86 -6.97 6.75
CA VAL A 114 0.59 -7.33 5.36
C VAL A 114 1.16 -8.69 5.03
N VAL A 115 2.47 -8.86 5.19
CA VAL A 115 3.16 -10.16 5.11
C VAL A 115 4.25 -10.19 6.17
N LYS A 116 4.26 -11.22 6.98
CA LYS A 116 5.25 -11.37 8.06
C LYS A 116 6.58 -11.86 7.52
N GLY A 117 7.65 -11.30 8.06
CA GLY A 117 8.98 -11.88 7.96
C GLY A 117 9.73 -11.65 6.66
N ILE A 118 9.28 -10.74 5.78
CA ILE A 118 10.05 -10.36 4.58
C ILE A 118 11.21 -9.44 4.97
N LEU A 119 10.98 -8.51 5.91
CA LEU A 119 12.03 -7.64 6.43
C LEU A 119 12.53 -8.14 7.77
N ALA A 120 13.83 -8.10 7.95
CA ALA A 120 14.52 -8.37 9.20
C ALA A 120 15.36 -7.17 9.60
N THR A 121 15.56 -7.00 10.91
CA THR A 121 16.44 -5.99 11.46
C THR A 121 17.63 -6.68 12.14
N GLY A 122 18.78 -6.03 12.13
CA GLY A 122 19.97 -6.52 12.78
C GLY A 122 21.22 -6.43 11.90
N ALA A 123 22.36 -6.78 12.48
CA ALA A 123 23.60 -6.83 11.74
C ALA A 123 23.57 -7.98 10.72
N PRO A 124 24.13 -7.79 9.51
CA PRO A 124 24.23 -8.87 8.54
C PRO A 124 25.03 -10.04 9.15
N ILE A 125 24.53 -11.24 8.98
CA ILE A 125 25.27 -12.46 9.34
C ILE A 125 26.44 -12.56 8.36
N ARG A 126 27.61 -12.45 8.88
CA ARG A 126 28.84 -12.63 8.12
C ARG A 126 29.23 -14.10 8.08
#